data_f72d992c8d94718f3a2362e46307d236
#
_entry.id   f72d992c8d94718f3a2362e46307d236
#
_cell.length_a   1.000
_cell.length_b   1.000
_cell.length_c   1.000
_cell.angle_alpha   90.00
_cell.angle_beta   90.00
_cell.angle_gamma   90.00
#
_symmetry.space_group_name_H-M   'P 1'
#
loop_
_entity.id
_entity.type
_entity.pdbx_description
1 polymer ?
#
loop_
_entity_poly.entity_id
_entity_poly.type
_entity_poly.pdbx_seq_one_letter_code
_entity_poly.pdbx_strand_id
1 'polypeptide(L)'
;MLLGTPLQTSYVTACIDRACEVLGKKFGVTAFFRDGPRAVEWDTGETMTLRMAHAWIGSTWLEIIEPVDGAVEVYRDWLANGRFELRFHHVGIRIPDLASWERTLAEIEAAGHRTIFSITKNRSQKVCYVDTAQELGHYIEYLYIPDAGQSTMAKLPQNIPGFAAVF
;
A
#
# COMPACT_ATOMS: atom_id res chain seq x y z
N MET A 1 -15.17 2.62 -13.97
CA MET A 1 -15.60 1.97 -12.71
C MET A 1 -14.44 2.00 -11.74
N LEU A 2 -14.65 2.69 -10.61
CA LEU A 2 -13.58 2.92 -9.63
C LEU A 2 -13.20 1.69 -8.79
N LEU A 3 -14.06 0.70 -8.66
CA LEU A 3 -13.71 -0.59 -8.06
C LEU A 3 -13.15 -1.51 -9.15
N GLY A 4 -11.88 -1.83 -9.05
CA GLY A 4 -11.14 -2.68 -9.99
C GLY A 4 -10.70 -4.00 -9.38
N THR A 5 -9.63 -4.57 -9.91
CA THR A 5 -9.06 -5.82 -9.39
C THR A 5 -8.19 -5.55 -8.16
N PRO A 6 -8.57 -6.03 -6.97
CA PRO A 6 -7.74 -5.91 -5.78
C PRO A 6 -6.42 -6.67 -5.97
N LEU A 7 -5.32 -6.02 -5.66
CA LEU A 7 -3.98 -6.62 -5.67
C LEU A 7 -3.39 -6.67 -4.27
N GLN A 8 -3.64 -5.62 -3.48
CA GLN A 8 -2.95 -5.38 -2.22
C GLN A 8 -3.94 -5.22 -1.08
N THR A 9 -3.54 -5.69 0.09
CA THR A 9 -4.12 -5.32 1.38
C THR A 9 -3.03 -4.71 2.25
N SER A 10 -3.30 -3.55 2.82
CA SER A 10 -2.31 -2.86 3.64
C SER A 10 -2.81 -2.61 5.06
N TYR A 11 -1.87 -2.74 5.99
CA TYR A 11 -2.06 -2.45 7.40
C TYR A 11 -1.04 -1.44 7.89
N VAL A 12 -1.47 -0.59 8.81
CA VAL A 12 -0.58 0.33 9.53
C VAL A 12 -0.33 -0.16 10.95
N THR A 13 0.85 0.15 11.48
CA THR A 13 1.28 -0.23 12.83
C THR A 13 2.26 0.79 13.40
N ALA A 14 2.32 0.88 14.71
CA ALA A 14 3.35 1.65 15.43
C ALA A 14 4.65 0.86 15.64
N CYS A 15 4.71 -0.43 15.27
CA CYS A 15 5.91 -1.27 15.43
C CYS A 15 5.89 -2.43 14.43
N ILE A 16 6.63 -2.28 13.33
CA ILE A 16 6.66 -3.24 12.23
C ILE A 16 7.25 -4.58 12.64
N ASP A 17 8.24 -4.59 13.54
CA ASP A 17 8.88 -5.82 14.00
C ASP A 17 7.89 -6.70 14.76
N ARG A 18 7.10 -6.08 15.66
CA ARG A 18 6.04 -6.78 16.39
C ARG A 18 4.91 -7.22 15.48
N ALA A 19 4.56 -6.41 14.47
CA ALA A 19 3.53 -6.77 13.49
C ALA A 19 3.92 -8.04 12.71
N CYS A 20 5.15 -8.09 12.18
CA CYS A 20 5.67 -9.26 11.48
C CYS A 20 5.74 -10.50 12.41
N GLU A 21 6.15 -10.32 13.67
CA GLU A 21 6.16 -11.41 14.66
C GLU A 21 4.76 -11.98 14.92
N VAL A 22 3.76 -11.11 15.10
CA VAL A 22 2.36 -11.51 15.31
C VAL A 22 1.82 -12.24 14.08
N LEU A 23 2.07 -11.73 12.88
CA LEU A 23 1.65 -12.35 11.63
C LEU A 23 2.31 -13.73 11.44
N GLY A 24 3.59 -13.85 11.77
CA GLY A 24 4.29 -15.13 11.73
C GLY A 24 3.72 -16.15 12.71
N LYS A 25 3.61 -15.77 13.98
CA LYS A 25 3.18 -16.68 15.04
C LYS A 25 1.71 -17.09 14.97
N LYS A 26 0.83 -16.17 14.58
CA LYS A 26 -0.62 -16.40 14.61
C LYS A 26 -1.25 -16.76 13.27
N PHE A 27 -0.63 -16.34 12.16
CA PHE A 27 -1.21 -16.47 10.82
C PHE A 27 -0.28 -17.16 9.82
N GLY A 28 0.93 -17.56 10.24
CA GLY A 28 1.86 -18.30 9.39
C GLY A 28 2.57 -17.47 8.31
N VAL A 29 2.47 -16.14 8.36
CA VAL A 29 3.17 -15.25 7.42
C VAL A 29 4.56 -14.99 7.96
N THR A 30 5.54 -15.80 7.58
CA THR A 30 6.88 -15.81 8.19
C THR A 30 7.96 -15.12 7.36
N ALA A 31 7.74 -14.98 6.05
CA ALA A 31 8.71 -14.40 5.12
C ALA A 31 8.25 -13.01 4.65
N PHE A 32 9.06 -11.99 4.93
CA PHE A 32 8.82 -10.61 4.53
C PHE A 32 10.07 -10.02 3.86
N PHE A 33 9.86 -9.25 2.81
CA PHE A 33 10.85 -8.25 2.38
C PHE A 33 10.63 -6.99 3.22
N ARG A 34 11.68 -6.53 3.90
CA ARG A 34 11.64 -5.34 4.74
C ARG A 34 12.36 -4.20 4.07
N ASP A 35 11.71 -3.05 4.02
CA ASP A 35 12.21 -1.82 3.40
C ASP A 35 12.17 -0.65 4.39
N GLY A 36 13.20 0.18 4.33
CA GLY A 36 13.28 1.39 5.13
C GLY A 36 14.03 1.27 6.48
N PRO A 37 14.07 2.37 7.25
CA PRO A 37 13.33 3.61 6.99
C PRO A 37 13.81 4.33 5.73
N ARG A 38 12.87 4.75 4.90
CA ARG A 38 13.17 5.54 3.69
C ARG A 38 12.21 6.71 3.53
N ALA A 39 12.73 7.78 2.92
CA ALA A 39 11.92 8.93 2.55
C ALA A 39 11.12 8.64 1.27
N VAL A 40 9.88 9.07 1.27
CA VAL A 40 8.95 9.05 0.13
C VAL A 40 8.45 10.46 -0.08
N GLU A 41 8.67 11.01 -1.27
CA GLU A 41 8.22 12.35 -1.65
C GLU A 41 6.85 12.26 -2.35
N TRP A 42 5.94 13.15 -1.98
CA TRP A 42 4.64 13.30 -2.60
C TRP A 42 4.70 14.22 -3.82
N ASP A 43 3.64 14.24 -4.61
CA ASP A 43 3.52 15.18 -5.72
C ASP A 43 3.42 16.64 -5.27
N THR A 44 3.02 16.90 -4.02
CA THR A 44 3.01 18.22 -3.36
C THR A 44 4.40 18.71 -2.95
N GLY A 45 5.41 17.83 -2.95
CA GLY A 45 6.76 18.12 -2.43
C GLY A 45 6.93 17.79 -0.94
N GLU A 46 5.87 17.39 -0.26
CA GLU A 46 5.97 16.90 1.12
C GLU A 46 6.69 15.56 1.15
N THR A 47 7.37 15.29 2.26
CA THR A 47 8.14 14.05 2.45
C THR A 47 7.67 13.34 3.70
N MET A 48 7.51 12.03 3.60
CA MET A 48 7.28 11.13 4.72
C MET A 48 8.39 10.08 4.81
N THR A 49 8.71 9.65 6.01
CA THR A 49 9.65 8.54 6.27
C THR A 49 8.87 7.34 6.75
N LEU A 50 9.02 6.22 6.06
CA LEU A 50 8.30 4.98 6.33
C LEU A 50 9.25 3.81 6.51
N ARG A 51 8.86 2.85 7.36
CA ARG A 51 9.35 1.46 7.34
C ARG A 51 8.24 0.59 6.79
N MET A 52 8.57 -0.33 5.90
CA MET A 52 7.60 -1.19 5.25
C MET A 52 8.01 -2.66 5.30
N ALA A 53 7.03 -3.55 5.31
CA ALA A 53 7.25 -4.97 5.10
C ALA A 53 6.26 -5.49 4.08
N HIS A 54 6.76 -6.28 3.14
CA HIS A 54 6.00 -6.76 1.99
C HIS A 54 6.09 -8.28 1.89
N ALA A 55 4.98 -8.92 1.55
CA ALA A 55 4.92 -10.34 1.30
C ALA A 55 3.80 -10.68 0.32
N TRP A 56 3.94 -11.80 -0.40
CA TRP A 56 2.82 -12.42 -1.09
C TRP A 56 2.13 -13.46 -0.21
N ILE A 57 0.80 -13.43 -0.21
CA ILE A 57 -0.06 -14.46 0.37
C ILE A 57 -0.97 -14.94 -0.77
N GLY A 58 -0.52 -15.97 -1.48
CA GLY A 58 -1.16 -16.38 -2.72
C GLY A 58 -1.08 -15.27 -3.77
N SER A 59 -2.20 -14.81 -4.28
CA SER A 59 -2.31 -13.71 -5.25
C SER A 59 -2.43 -12.32 -4.61
N THR A 60 -2.44 -12.22 -3.29
CA THR A 60 -2.59 -10.95 -2.59
C THR A 60 -1.23 -10.45 -2.09
N TRP A 61 -0.90 -9.23 -2.42
CA TRP A 61 0.24 -8.52 -1.86
C TRP A 61 -0.14 -7.96 -0.49
N LEU A 62 0.49 -8.47 0.56
CA LEU A 62 0.39 -7.92 1.91
C LEU A 62 1.44 -6.84 2.10
N GLU A 63 1.01 -5.69 2.57
CA GLU A 63 1.88 -4.58 2.96
C GLU A 63 1.63 -4.19 4.41
N ILE A 64 2.71 -3.94 5.14
CA ILE A 64 2.69 -3.40 6.51
C ILE A 64 3.47 -2.10 6.51
N ILE A 65 2.88 -1.03 7.03
CA ILE A 65 3.48 0.30 7.07
C ILE A 65 3.63 0.76 8.52
N GLU A 66 4.85 1.19 8.87
CA GLU A 66 5.14 1.93 10.10
C GLU A 66 5.50 3.37 9.71
N PRO A 67 4.64 4.37 10.05
CA PRO A 67 4.96 5.78 9.86
C PRO A 67 6.02 6.21 10.88
N VAL A 68 7.14 6.78 10.40
CA VAL A 68 8.29 7.15 11.24
C VAL A 68 8.33 8.66 11.47
N ASP A 69 8.39 9.45 10.39
CA ASP A 69 8.58 10.90 10.46
C ASP A 69 8.05 11.62 9.22
N GLY A 70 7.88 12.93 9.32
CA GLY A 70 7.40 13.80 8.25
C GLY A 70 5.88 13.80 8.10
N ALA A 71 5.37 14.00 6.89
CA ALA A 71 3.94 14.10 6.56
C ALA A 71 3.26 12.72 6.57
N VAL A 72 3.17 12.08 7.72
CA VAL A 72 2.68 10.70 7.90
C VAL A 72 1.26 10.60 8.46
N GLU A 73 0.55 11.72 8.56
CA GLU A 73 -0.80 11.79 9.14
C GLU A 73 -1.77 10.83 8.47
N VAL A 74 -1.64 10.65 7.15
CA VAL A 74 -2.43 9.68 6.36
C VAL A 74 -2.40 8.26 6.94
N TYR A 75 -1.31 7.90 7.62
CA TYR A 75 -1.14 6.61 8.30
C TYR A 75 -1.30 6.71 9.81
N ARG A 76 -0.71 7.76 10.42
CA ARG A 76 -0.64 7.93 11.88
C ARG A 76 -2.02 8.08 12.50
N ASP A 77 -2.95 8.77 11.85
CA ASP A 77 -4.29 9.06 12.34
C ASP A 77 -5.16 7.78 12.48
N TRP A 78 -4.75 6.69 11.86
CA TRP A 78 -5.39 5.37 12.01
C TRP A 78 -4.93 4.61 13.25
N LEU A 79 -3.88 5.06 13.93
CA LEU A 79 -3.30 4.38 15.08
C LEU A 79 -3.78 4.99 16.38
N ALA A 80 -4.27 4.14 17.30
CA ALA A 80 -4.61 4.58 18.64
C ALA A 80 -3.35 4.85 19.47
N ASN A 81 -3.34 5.93 20.22
CA ASN A 81 -2.21 6.31 21.06
C ASN A 81 -1.91 5.24 22.14
N GLY A 82 -0.65 4.82 22.21
CA GLY A 82 -0.11 3.99 23.30
C GLY A 82 -0.45 2.50 23.21
N ARG A 83 -1.09 2.00 22.15
CA ARG A 83 -1.39 0.58 21.98
C ARG A 83 -0.73 0.03 20.72
N PHE A 84 -0.24 -1.20 20.80
CA PHE A 84 0.13 -1.94 19.60
C PHE A 84 -1.13 -2.34 18.84
N GLU A 85 -1.18 -1.95 17.58
CA GLU A 85 -2.25 -2.30 16.65
C GLU A 85 -1.65 -2.73 15.31
N LEU A 86 -2.37 -3.60 14.63
CA LEU A 86 -2.23 -3.87 13.21
C LEU A 86 -3.57 -3.48 12.58
N ARG A 87 -3.65 -2.25 12.09
CA ARG A 87 -4.90 -1.62 11.66
C ARG A 87 -5.02 -1.72 10.14
N PHE A 88 -6.13 -2.27 9.66
CA PHE A 88 -6.43 -2.25 8.22
C PHE A 88 -6.54 -0.81 7.73
N HIS A 89 -5.87 -0.50 6.62
CA HIS A 89 -5.72 0.87 6.15
C HIS A 89 -6.27 1.08 4.75
N HIS A 90 -5.86 0.27 3.78
CA HIS A 90 -6.32 0.41 2.40
C HIS A 90 -6.33 -0.92 1.65
N VAL A 91 -7.10 -0.89 0.56
CA VAL A 91 -7.04 -1.89 -0.52
C VAL A 91 -6.36 -1.24 -1.72
N GLY A 92 -5.32 -1.89 -2.25
CA GLY A 92 -4.67 -1.49 -3.50
C GLY A 92 -5.37 -2.10 -4.70
N ILE A 93 -5.81 -1.26 -5.62
CA ILE A 93 -6.42 -1.63 -6.89
C ILE A 93 -5.38 -1.54 -7.99
N ARG A 94 -5.14 -2.64 -8.68
CA ARG A 94 -4.20 -2.66 -9.80
C ARG A 94 -4.76 -1.95 -11.02
N ILE A 95 -3.97 -1.03 -11.57
CA ILE A 95 -4.23 -0.40 -12.86
C ILE A 95 -3.30 -1.04 -13.90
N PRO A 96 -3.83 -1.57 -15.01
CA PRO A 96 -3.06 -2.42 -15.92
C PRO A 96 -2.06 -1.65 -16.81
N ASP A 97 -2.39 -0.41 -17.18
CA ASP A 97 -1.61 0.38 -18.13
C ASP A 97 -1.75 1.89 -17.88
N LEU A 98 -0.88 2.68 -18.52
CA LEU A 98 -0.85 4.14 -18.33
C LEU A 98 -2.13 4.83 -18.80
N ALA A 99 -2.74 4.37 -19.89
CA ALA A 99 -3.99 4.96 -20.38
C ALA A 99 -5.15 4.72 -19.41
N SER A 100 -5.18 3.54 -18.80
CA SER A 100 -6.11 3.21 -17.72
C SER A 100 -5.84 4.03 -16.46
N TRP A 101 -4.56 4.32 -16.14
CA TRP A 101 -4.20 5.19 -15.04
C TRP A 101 -4.77 6.60 -15.23
N GLU A 102 -4.53 7.22 -16.38
CA GLU A 102 -5.01 8.57 -16.69
C GLU A 102 -6.55 8.63 -16.68
N ARG A 103 -7.20 7.63 -17.23
CA ARG A 103 -8.67 7.51 -17.19
C ARG A 103 -9.19 7.37 -15.75
N THR A 104 -8.52 6.57 -14.91
CA THR A 104 -8.91 6.40 -13.51
C THR A 104 -8.81 7.71 -12.74
N LEU A 105 -7.77 8.49 -12.92
CA LEU A 105 -7.64 9.81 -12.28
C LEU A 105 -8.77 10.76 -12.71
N ALA A 106 -9.11 10.78 -14.01
CA ALA A 106 -10.23 11.58 -14.50
C ALA A 106 -11.59 11.11 -13.93
N GLU A 107 -11.80 9.81 -13.77
CA GLU A 107 -13.01 9.26 -13.14
C GLU A 107 -13.10 9.62 -11.65
N ILE A 108 -11.99 9.61 -10.91
CA ILE A 108 -11.90 10.02 -9.50
C ILE A 108 -12.32 11.48 -9.36
N GLU A 109 -11.75 12.36 -10.18
CA GLU A 109 -12.07 13.79 -10.21
C GLU A 109 -13.54 14.03 -10.59
N ALA A 110 -14.02 13.41 -11.66
CA ALA A 110 -15.40 13.55 -12.14
C ALA A 110 -16.44 13.05 -11.11
N ALA A 111 -16.09 12.07 -10.30
CA ALA A 111 -16.93 11.55 -9.21
C ALA A 111 -16.87 12.43 -7.94
N GLY A 112 -16.01 13.44 -7.90
CA GLY A 112 -15.85 14.33 -6.75
C GLY A 112 -15.17 13.69 -5.55
N HIS A 113 -14.44 12.60 -5.75
CA HIS A 113 -13.67 11.97 -4.67
C HIS A 113 -12.44 12.79 -4.30
N ARG A 114 -12.17 12.88 -3.00
CA ARG A 114 -10.98 13.55 -2.49
C ARG A 114 -9.75 12.64 -2.63
N THR A 115 -8.75 13.09 -3.38
CA THR A 115 -7.41 12.51 -3.33
C THR A 115 -6.70 13.01 -2.07
N ILE A 116 -6.20 12.08 -1.24
CA ILE A 116 -5.50 12.39 0.00
C ILE A 116 -4.01 12.54 -0.27
N PHE A 117 -3.48 11.69 -1.15
CA PHE A 117 -2.06 11.55 -1.38
C PHE A 117 -1.80 10.94 -2.76
N SER A 118 -0.76 11.42 -3.45
CA SER A 118 -0.36 10.85 -4.74
C SER A 118 1.14 10.89 -4.97
N ILE A 119 1.62 9.88 -5.69
CA ILE A 119 2.98 9.80 -6.25
C ILE A 119 2.83 9.46 -7.73
N THR A 120 2.84 10.46 -8.60
CA THR A 120 2.64 10.25 -10.04
C THR A 120 3.92 10.34 -10.86
N LYS A 121 4.97 10.97 -10.29
CA LYS A 121 6.26 11.21 -10.95
C LYS A 121 7.26 10.05 -10.82
N ASN A 122 6.98 9.07 -9.97
CA ASN A 122 7.87 7.94 -9.76
C ASN A 122 7.88 7.02 -11.01
N ARG A 123 9.06 6.55 -11.40
CA ARG A 123 9.23 5.67 -12.57
C ARG A 123 8.93 4.20 -12.28
N SER A 124 9.00 3.80 -11.02
CA SER A 124 8.80 2.41 -10.60
C SER A 124 7.34 2.10 -10.28
N GLN A 125 6.57 3.10 -9.91
CA GLN A 125 5.15 2.99 -9.60
C GLN A 125 4.47 4.35 -9.59
N LYS A 126 3.17 4.36 -9.82
CA LYS A 126 2.30 5.51 -9.58
C LYS A 126 1.24 5.10 -8.57
N VAL A 127 0.95 6.00 -7.66
CA VAL A 127 0.04 5.78 -6.53
C VAL A 127 -0.90 6.96 -6.40
N CYS A 128 -2.18 6.67 -6.12
CA CYS A 128 -3.17 7.68 -5.76
C CYS A 128 -4.10 7.11 -4.68
N TYR A 129 -4.13 7.74 -3.50
CA TYR A 129 -5.04 7.40 -2.43
C TYR A 129 -6.31 8.24 -2.50
N VAL A 130 -7.44 7.58 -2.45
CA VAL A 130 -8.76 8.20 -2.42
C VAL A 130 -9.40 7.99 -1.05
N ASP A 131 -9.97 9.07 -0.52
CA ASP A 131 -10.70 9.05 0.75
C ASP A 131 -12.05 8.32 0.57
N THR A 132 -12.13 7.13 1.10
CA THR A 132 -13.33 6.32 1.17
C THR A 132 -13.56 5.81 2.60
N ALA A 133 -12.90 6.46 3.58
CA ALA A 133 -12.94 6.00 4.97
C ALA A 133 -14.33 6.05 5.58
N GLN A 134 -15.16 7.01 5.20
CA GLN A 134 -16.53 7.13 5.70
C GLN A 134 -17.46 6.06 5.11
N GLU A 135 -17.32 5.76 3.81
CA GLU A 135 -18.18 4.84 3.09
C GLU A 135 -17.77 3.38 3.27
N LEU A 136 -16.45 3.10 3.24
CA LEU A 136 -15.91 1.74 3.21
C LEU A 136 -15.16 1.35 4.48
N GLY A 137 -14.85 2.30 5.37
CA GLY A 137 -14.04 2.06 6.56
C GLY A 137 -12.54 1.90 6.30
N HIS A 138 -12.09 2.18 5.08
CA HIS A 138 -10.69 2.15 4.66
C HIS A 138 -10.49 3.06 3.44
N TYR A 139 -9.24 3.35 3.08
CA TYR A 139 -8.92 4.03 1.83
C TYR A 139 -8.88 3.07 0.65
N ILE A 140 -9.01 3.60 -0.58
CA ILE A 140 -8.65 2.90 -1.80
C ILE A 140 -7.36 3.51 -2.33
N GLU A 141 -6.37 2.65 -2.62
CA GLU A 141 -5.17 2.99 -3.35
C GLU A 141 -5.30 2.53 -4.80
N TYR A 142 -5.12 3.42 -5.76
CA TYR A 142 -4.91 3.04 -7.16
C TYR A 142 -3.42 2.94 -7.41
N LEU A 143 -3.01 1.83 -8.02
CA LEU A 143 -1.62 1.46 -8.15
C LEU A 143 -1.31 1.02 -9.58
N TYR A 144 -0.49 1.79 -10.27
CA TYR A 144 0.10 1.42 -11.55
C TYR A 144 1.58 1.10 -11.37
N ILE A 145 1.95 -0.13 -11.71
CA ILE A 145 3.33 -0.63 -11.61
C ILE A 145 3.81 -0.96 -13.02
N PRO A 146 4.66 -0.12 -13.63
CA PRO A 146 5.28 -0.42 -14.92
C PRO A 146 6.25 -1.60 -14.82
N ASP A 147 6.66 -2.18 -15.98
CA ASP A 147 7.46 -3.41 -16.06
C ASP A 147 8.72 -3.39 -15.17
N ALA A 148 9.38 -2.23 -15.07
CA ALA A 148 10.53 -2.06 -14.19
C ALA A 148 10.21 -2.29 -12.70
N GLY A 149 9.01 -1.91 -12.26
CA GLY A 149 8.52 -2.15 -10.91
C GLY A 149 8.05 -3.58 -10.70
N GLN A 150 7.39 -4.19 -11.72
CA GLN A 150 6.87 -5.56 -11.65
C GLN A 150 7.98 -6.57 -11.36
N SER A 151 9.16 -6.41 -11.96
CA SER A 151 10.32 -7.26 -11.70
C SER A 151 10.79 -7.24 -10.25
N THR A 152 10.59 -6.14 -9.54
CA THR A 152 10.88 -6.01 -8.10
C THR A 152 9.79 -6.68 -7.27
N MET A 153 8.53 -6.48 -7.62
CA MET A 153 7.41 -7.09 -6.93
C MET A 153 7.40 -8.62 -7.03
N ALA A 154 7.83 -9.16 -8.18
CA ALA A 154 7.95 -10.61 -8.37
C ALA A 154 9.00 -11.28 -7.46
N LYS A 155 9.92 -10.51 -6.87
CA LYS A 155 10.95 -11.00 -5.93
C LYS A 155 10.51 -10.98 -4.47
N LEU A 156 9.33 -10.42 -4.17
CA LEU A 156 8.82 -10.42 -2.80
C LEU A 156 8.54 -11.86 -2.33
N PRO A 157 8.78 -12.18 -1.05
CA PRO A 157 8.59 -13.51 -0.52
C PRO A 157 7.13 -13.98 -0.65
N GLN A 158 6.96 -15.23 -1.13
CA GLN A 158 5.67 -15.92 -1.14
C GLN A 158 5.53 -16.79 0.10
N ASN A 159 4.41 -16.67 0.81
CA ASN A 159 4.14 -17.43 2.04
C ASN A 159 3.23 -18.65 1.82
N ILE A 160 2.59 -18.78 0.66
CA ILE A 160 1.82 -19.98 0.30
C ILE A 160 2.62 -20.80 -0.72
N PRO A 161 3.05 -22.03 -0.39
CA PRO A 161 3.80 -22.87 -1.30
C PRO A 161 3.04 -23.15 -2.60
N GLY A 162 3.74 -23.11 -3.73
CA GLY A 162 3.18 -23.42 -5.04
C GLY A 162 2.46 -22.25 -5.74
N PHE A 163 2.31 -21.09 -5.08
CA PHE A 163 1.83 -19.89 -5.73
C PHE A 163 2.99 -19.11 -6.36
N ALA A 164 2.84 -18.73 -7.63
CA ALA A 164 3.69 -17.73 -8.26
C ALA A 164 3.09 -16.34 -8.06
N ALA A 165 3.94 -15.30 -7.98
CA ALA A 165 3.47 -13.93 -7.99
C ALA A 165 2.71 -13.64 -9.30
N VAL A 166 1.52 -13.07 -9.19
CA VAL A 166 0.65 -12.77 -10.34
C VAL A 166 0.91 -11.33 -10.78
N PHE A 167 1.81 -11.18 -11.76
CA PHE A 167 2.00 -9.93 -12.50
C PHE A 167 1.80 -10.15 -13.98
#